data_bacc6b84fae51cdcd90a506cac65c15e
#
_entry.id   bacc6b84fae51cdcd90a506cac65c15e
#
_cell.length_a   1.000
_cell.length_b   1.000
_cell.length_c   1.000
_cell.angle_alpha   90.00
_cell.angle_beta   90.00
_cell.angle_gamma   90.00
#
_symmetry.space_group_name_H-M   'P 1'
#
loop_
_entity.id
_entity.type
_entity.pdbx_description
1 polymer ?
#
loop_
_entity_poly.entity_id
_entity_poly.type
_entity_poly.pdbx_seq_one_letter_code
_entity_poly.pdbx_strand_id
1 'polypeptide(L)'
;KTAIVLVPEIVLTPQIVSWFRSRFGDVAAVLHSRLSSGEKYDEWRRIRRGDARVVIGARSAVFAPVSDLGIIIIDEEHEQSYLSEHTPSYDARKVAQFRCQREGATLLLASATPSLVSYAKARRGSYMLLEMPRRVNNLPLPHVELVDMREELRLGNRGIFSAQLQFKLKECVQRGEQAILFVNRRGYAPSVQCLNCGKNIQCPSCEVAMTFHREDQQLHCHYCGKIEPLPKTCPECASPYIKPMGVGTQRVEEEVKKLLPDVEVVRVDADTTQGKHGHKRQLDRFRQGKARVMVGTQMIAKGLDFPSVTLVGAVLADLTLNLPDFRSAERTFQLLTQAAGRAGRSQRQGQVIVQTYKPEHYAIKAAATQDYLDFFKVEFEKRKRGLYPPFTKLVRFLVRDDSLDKARQKSGKLLIEIRKALQNNPGWKKEVIFVREDEAPIRRLMGRYRAQVFMKVLEQKEPSPFMAYLTDLQERSEGDVTLQVNPPSLA
;
A
#
# COMPACT_ATOMS: atom_id res chain seq x y z
N LYS A 1 33.08 5.78 6.04
CA LYS A 1 31.79 6.16 5.41
C LYS A 1 30.62 5.80 6.31
N THR A 2 29.48 6.47 6.10
CA THR A 2 28.27 6.28 6.88
C THR A 2 27.19 5.60 6.05
N ALA A 3 26.22 4.95 6.72
CA ALA A 3 25.10 4.28 6.11
C ALA A 3 23.77 4.81 6.66
N ILE A 4 22.79 4.99 5.79
CA ILE A 4 21.39 5.25 6.16
C ILE A 4 20.56 4.05 5.72
N VAL A 5 19.79 3.47 6.65
CA VAL A 5 18.89 2.35 6.40
C VAL A 5 17.46 2.82 6.66
N LEU A 6 16.69 2.95 5.60
CA LEU A 6 15.27 3.28 5.69
C LEU A 6 14.46 1.99 5.74
N VAL A 7 13.62 1.89 6.76
CA VAL A 7 12.65 0.80 6.90
C VAL A 7 11.24 1.37 7.02
N PRO A 8 10.19 0.66 6.57
CA PRO A 8 8.82 1.10 6.80
C PRO A 8 8.55 1.31 8.29
N GLU A 9 7.83 2.37 8.66
CA GLU A 9 7.59 2.72 10.07
C GLU A 9 6.96 1.57 10.88
N ILE A 10 6.11 0.77 10.23
CA ILE A 10 5.50 -0.43 10.81
C ILE A 10 6.54 -1.51 11.14
N VAL A 11 7.62 -1.58 10.37
CA VAL A 11 8.69 -2.58 10.53
C VAL A 11 9.67 -2.15 11.62
N LEU A 12 9.77 -0.86 11.90
CA LEU A 12 10.68 -0.33 12.94
C LEU A 12 10.20 -0.70 14.35
N THR A 13 10.23 -1.99 14.62
CA THR A 13 9.87 -2.58 15.91
C THR A 13 11.06 -2.53 16.88
N PRO A 14 10.82 -2.60 18.20
CA PRO A 14 11.90 -2.72 19.17
C PRO A 14 12.90 -3.86 18.89
N GLN A 15 12.42 -4.93 18.20
CA GLN A 15 13.28 -6.05 17.80
C GLN A 15 14.30 -5.67 16.73
N ILE A 16 13.88 -4.97 15.68
CA ILE A 16 14.79 -4.54 14.62
C ILE A 16 15.81 -3.55 15.20
N VAL A 17 15.34 -2.63 16.04
CA VAL A 17 16.23 -1.71 16.76
C VAL A 17 17.23 -2.46 17.62
N SER A 18 16.77 -3.44 18.41
CA SER A 18 17.64 -4.28 19.24
C SER A 18 18.63 -5.09 18.40
N TRP A 19 18.19 -5.68 17.30
CA TRP A 19 19.05 -6.43 16.39
C TRP A 19 20.18 -5.56 15.80
N PHE A 20 19.85 -4.35 15.35
CA PHE A 20 20.87 -3.43 14.85
C PHE A 20 21.82 -2.98 15.97
N ARG A 21 21.32 -2.67 17.17
CA ARG A 21 22.15 -2.29 18.30
C ARG A 21 23.05 -3.44 18.74
N SER A 22 22.58 -4.68 18.76
CA SER A 22 23.43 -5.83 19.11
C SER A 22 24.54 -6.08 18.09
N ARG A 23 24.34 -5.70 16.82
CA ARG A 23 25.33 -5.92 15.77
C ARG A 23 26.30 -4.76 15.58
N PHE A 24 25.83 -3.53 15.75
CA PHE A 24 26.60 -2.32 15.49
C PHE A 24 26.96 -1.54 16.77
N GLY A 25 26.39 -1.91 17.92
CA GLY A 25 26.66 -1.21 19.18
C GLY A 25 26.28 0.27 19.14
N ASP A 26 27.11 1.10 19.75
CA ASP A 26 26.88 2.54 19.91
C ASP A 26 27.04 3.34 18.61
N VAL A 27 27.62 2.75 17.56
CA VAL A 27 27.70 3.43 16.24
C VAL A 27 26.38 3.43 15.48
N ALA A 28 25.31 2.78 16.01
CA ALA A 28 23.97 2.81 15.46
C ALA A 28 23.13 3.91 16.12
N ALA A 29 22.51 4.76 15.29
CA ALA A 29 21.49 5.73 15.68
C ALA A 29 20.13 5.33 15.14
N VAL A 30 19.05 5.60 15.87
CA VAL A 30 17.68 5.25 15.47
C VAL A 30 16.81 6.48 15.43
N LEU A 31 16.20 6.76 14.27
CA LEU A 31 15.32 7.91 14.04
C LEU A 31 13.91 7.47 13.69
N HIS A 32 12.91 7.75 14.54
CA HIS A 32 11.50 7.46 14.26
C HIS A 32 10.54 8.46 14.92
N SER A 33 9.28 8.44 14.52
CA SER A 33 8.23 9.37 14.98
C SER A 33 7.93 9.29 16.48
N ARG A 34 8.17 8.12 17.11
CA ARG A 34 7.86 7.87 18.54
C ARG A 34 8.91 8.38 19.51
N LEU A 35 10.07 8.83 19.03
CA LEU A 35 11.07 9.48 19.86
C LEU A 35 10.53 10.83 20.34
N SER A 36 10.77 11.17 21.61
CA SER A 36 10.56 12.51 22.14
C SER A 36 11.46 13.53 21.42
N SER A 37 11.16 14.80 21.56
CA SER A 37 11.99 15.85 20.96
C SER A 37 13.42 15.84 21.48
N GLY A 38 13.63 15.54 22.77
CA GLY A 38 14.95 15.39 23.37
C GLY A 38 15.74 14.21 22.80
N GLU A 39 15.12 13.00 22.76
CA GLU A 39 15.74 11.82 22.17
C GLU A 39 16.11 12.03 20.70
N LYS A 40 15.25 12.69 19.92
CA LYS A 40 15.55 13.05 18.52
C LYS A 40 16.74 13.99 18.41
N TYR A 41 16.81 14.97 19.30
CA TYR A 41 17.89 15.93 19.33
C TYR A 41 19.23 15.27 19.69
N ASP A 42 19.23 14.36 20.66
CA ASP A 42 20.45 13.65 21.08
C ASP A 42 20.95 12.72 19.97
N GLU A 43 20.07 11.93 19.32
CA GLU A 43 20.44 11.10 18.18
C GLU A 43 20.93 11.96 16.99
N TRP A 44 20.28 13.09 16.70
CA TRP A 44 20.72 14.03 15.69
C TRP A 44 22.13 14.57 15.93
N ARG A 45 22.45 14.94 17.19
CA ARG A 45 23.79 15.41 17.59
C ARG A 45 24.84 14.32 17.42
N ARG A 46 24.54 13.09 17.85
CA ARG A 46 25.44 11.93 17.71
C ARG A 46 25.78 11.69 16.25
N ILE A 47 24.75 11.70 15.36
CA ILE A 47 24.95 11.55 13.92
C ILE A 47 25.82 12.68 13.36
N ARG A 48 25.50 13.93 13.70
CA ARG A 48 26.23 15.11 13.18
C ARG A 48 27.69 15.15 13.63
N ARG A 49 28.00 14.67 14.82
CA ARG A 49 29.36 14.58 15.33
C ARG A 49 30.16 13.42 14.73
N GLY A 50 29.52 12.48 14.07
CA GLY A 50 30.15 11.25 13.55
C GLY A 50 30.27 10.11 14.59
N ASP A 51 29.69 10.28 15.79
CA ASP A 51 29.65 9.24 16.82
C ASP A 51 28.79 8.05 16.36
N ALA A 52 27.74 8.32 15.57
CA ALA A 52 26.91 7.31 14.94
C ALA A 52 27.14 7.28 13.43
N ARG A 53 27.51 6.11 12.91
CA ARG A 53 27.82 5.88 11.49
C ARG A 53 26.80 5.02 10.76
N VAL A 54 25.88 4.39 11.47
CA VAL A 54 24.76 3.63 10.91
C VAL A 54 23.48 4.25 11.41
N VAL A 55 22.72 4.89 10.53
CA VAL A 55 21.44 5.51 10.88
C VAL A 55 20.31 4.64 10.39
N ILE A 56 19.42 4.21 11.28
CA ILE A 56 18.25 3.41 10.96
C ILE A 56 17.03 4.24 11.27
N GLY A 57 16.07 4.26 10.36
CA GLY A 57 14.85 4.99 10.65
C GLY A 57 13.76 4.85 9.61
N ALA A 58 12.65 5.51 9.92
CA ALA A 58 11.54 5.64 8.99
C ALA A 58 11.87 6.66 7.88
N ARG A 59 10.91 6.95 7.04
CA ARG A 59 11.00 7.88 5.91
C ARG A 59 11.83 9.14 6.17
N SER A 60 11.63 9.80 7.32
CA SER A 60 12.33 11.06 7.66
C SER A 60 13.83 10.90 7.92
N ALA A 61 14.31 9.69 8.20
CA ALA A 61 15.73 9.44 8.40
C ALA A 61 16.55 9.65 7.11
N VAL A 62 15.92 9.78 5.95
CA VAL A 62 16.57 10.19 4.71
C VAL A 62 17.27 11.55 4.82
N PHE A 63 16.87 12.41 5.76
CA PHE A 63 17.46 13.72 6.04
C PHE A 63 18.52 13.70 7.16
N ALA A 64 18.92 12.54 7.66
CA ALA A 64 19.93 12.44 8.70
C ALA A 64 21.21 13.19 8.32
N PRO A 65 21.80 13.99 9.24
CA PRO A 65 22.95 14.87 8.96
C PRO A 65 24.27 14.11 9.02
N VAL A 66 24.42 13.08 8.21
CA VAL A 66 25.65 12.31 8.09
C VAL A 66 26.68 13.09 7.28
N SER A 67 27.96 13.04 7.68
CA SER A 67 29.04 13.83 7.06
C SER A 67 29.73 13.13 5.89
N ASP A 68 29.77 11.81 5.85
CA ASP A 68 30.45 11.03 4.78
C ASP A 68 29.55 9.87 4.38
N LEU A 69 28.52 10.18 3.58
CA LEU A 69 27.56 9.21 3.13
C LEU A 69 28.20 8.21 2.16
N GLY A 70 28.09 6.93 2.44
CA GLY A 70 28.56 5.84 1.59
C GLY A 70 27.42 5.08 0.91
N ILE A 71 26.32 4.88 1.64
CA ILE A 71 25.18 4.11 1.13
C ILE A 71 23.87 4.54 1.78
N ILE A 72 22.81 4.56 1.00
CA ILE A 72 21.42 4.59 1.49
C ILE A 72 20.74 3.28 1.06
N ILE A 73 20.22 2.55 2.04
CA ILE A 73 19.44 1.33 1.80
C ILE A 73 17.99 1.62 2.09
N ILE A 74 17.10 1.28 1.17
CA ILE A 74 15.65 1.38 1.35
C ILE A 74 15.07 -0.03 1.30
N ASP A 75 14.69 -0.54 2.46
CA ASP A 75 14.03 -1.84 2.57
C ASP A 75 12.55 -1.73 2.24
N GLU A 76 11.99 -2.78 1.64
CA GLU A 76 10.59 -2.78 1.13
C GLU A 76 10.29 -1.51 0.31
N GLU A 77 11.13 -1.22 -0.71
CA GLU A 77 11.10 0.06 -1.46
C GLU A 77 9.74 0.38 -2.09
N HIS A 78 8.92 -0.65 -2.33
CA HIS A 78 7.59 -0.53 -2.90
C HIS A 78 6.57 0.11 -1.93
N GLU A 79 6.94 0.26 -0.64
CA GLU A 79 6.04 0.76 0.37
C GLU A 79 5.63 2.22 0.17
N GLN A 80 4.33 2.47 0.30
CA GLN A 80 3.78 3.82 0.17
C GLN A 80 4.15 4.74 1.34
N SER A 81 4.54 4.17 2.49
CA SER A 81 4.98 4.94 3.65
C SER A 81 6.20 5.81 3.39
N TYR A 82 6.94 5.57 2.29
CA TYR A 82 8.04 6.43 1.85
C TYR A 82 7.59 7.72 1.15
N LEU A 83 6.30 7.84 0.81
CA LEU A 83 5.70 9.08 0.33
C LEU A 83 5.17 9.91 1.51
N SER A 84 5.55 11.19 1.60
CA SER A 84 4.95 12.13 2.54
C SER A 84 3.75 12.81 1.91
N GLU A 85 2.59 12.71 2.58
CA GLU A 85 1.38 13.44 2.18
C GLU A 85 1.27 14.81 2.88
N HIS A 86 2.05 15.02 3.95
CA HIS A 86 2.11 16.28 4.67
C HIS A 86 3.05 17.26 3.97
N THR A 87 2.81 18.55 4.15
CA THR A 87 3.66 19.61 3.62
C THR A 87 4.93 19.76 4.48
N PRO A 88 6.12 19.73 3.89
CA PRO A 88 6.40 19.50 2.47
C PRO A 88 6.19 18.04 2.05
N SER A 89 5.47 17.84 0.92
CA SER A 89 5.29 16.52 0.34
C SER A 89 6.58 16.07 -0.36
N TYR A 90 7.06 14.84 -0.08
CA TYR A 90 8.26 14.30 -0.71
C TYR A 90 8.20 12.77 -0.80
N ASP A 91 8.96 12.22 -1.73
CA ASP A 91 9.25 10.79 -1.83
C ASP A 91 10.68 10.53 -1.34
N ALA A 92 10.81 9.77 -0.24
CA ALA A 92 12.11 9.47 0.36
C ALA A 92 13.05 8.75 -0.62
N ARG A 93 12.52 7.98 -1.58
CA ARG A 93 13.32 7.30 -2.61
C ARG A 93 13.97 8.31 -3.56
N LYS A 94 13.23 9.37 -3.94
CA LYS A 94 13.77 10.46 -4.78
C LYS A 94 14.78 11.30 -4.03
N VAL A 95 14.50 11.62 -2.76
CA VAL A 95 15.46 12.34 -1.90
C VAL A 95 16.73 11.52 -1.73
N ALA A 96 16.61 10.21 -1.47
CA ALA A 96 17.76 9.31 -1.36
C ALA A 96 18.57 9.25 -2.66
N GLN A 97 17.88 9.15 -3.81
CA GLN A 97 18.53 9.16 -5.13
C GLN A 97 19.32 10.46 -5.34
N PHE A 98 18.69 11.61 -5.05
CA PHE A 98 19.33 12.92 -5.17
C PHE A 98 20.56 13.05 -4.24
N ARG A 99 20.43 12.64 -2.99
CA ARG A 99 21.54 12.66 -2.03
C ARG A 99 22.69 11.76 -2.49
N CYS A 100 22.40 10.53 -2.88
CA CYS A 100 23.44 9.61 -3.36
C CYS A 100 24.18 10.15 -4.59
N GLN A 101 23.46 10.77 -5.55
CA GLN A 101 24.08 11.41 -6.72
C GLN A 101 24.98 12.57 -6.32
N ARG A 102 24.52 13.43 -5.39
CA ARG A 102 25.28 14.60 -4.95
C ARG A 102 26.50 14.26 -4.11
N GLU A 103 26.38 13.24 -3.25
CA GLU A 103 27.39 12.87 -2.26
C GLU A 103 28.30 11.71 -2.72
N GLY A 104 28.12 11.21 -3.96
CA GLY A 104 28.91 10.10 -4.50
C GLY A 104 28.66 8.77 -3.75
N ALA A 105 27.46 8.58 -3.24
CA ALA A 105 27.05 7.42 -2.46
C ALA A 105 26.23 6.42 -3.30
N THR A 106 26.09 5.20 -2.79
CA THR A 106 25.30 4.14 -3.43
C THR A 106 23.87 4.15 -2.91
N LEU A 107 22.87 4.04 -3.79
CA LEU A 107 21.48 3.79 -3.44
C LEU A 107 21.16 2.32 -3.68
N LEU A 108 20.71 1.61 -2.63
CA LEU A 108 20.23 0.23 -2.70
C LEU A 108 18.73 0.20 -2.40
N LEU A 109 17.93 -0.22 -3.38
CA LEU A 109 16.51 -0.46 -3.23
C LEU A 109 16.29 -1.97 -3.05
N ALA A 110 15.76 -2.38 -1.90
CA ALA A 110 15.54 -3.79 -1.58
C ALA A 110 14.04 -4.09 -1.50
N SER A 111 13.61 -5.19 -2.10
CA SER A 111 12.25 -5.71 -2.00
C SER A 111 12.14 -7.13 -2.50
N ALA A 112 11.28 -7.94 -1.87
CA ALA A 112 10.86 -9.23 -2.42
C ALA A 112 9.83 -9.06 -3.57
N THR A 113 9.11 -7.93 -3.56
CA THR A 113 8.09 -7.56 -4.55
C THR A 113 8.31 -6.12 -4.99
N PRO A 114 9.36 -5.85 -5.79
CA PRO A 114 9.73 -4.49 -6.15
C PRO A 114 8.57 -3.74 -6.81
N SER A 115 8.57 -2.41 -6.67
CA SER A 115 7.60 -1.60 -7.39
C SER A 115 7.79 -1.75 -8.89
N LEU A 116 6.69 -1.78 -9.63
CA LEU A 116 6.73 -1.91 -11.09
C LEU A 116 7.60 -0.82 -11.74
N VAL A 117 7.60 0.39 -11.15
CA VAL A 117 8.41 1.51 -11.62
C VAL A 117 9.90 1.27 -11.42
N SER A 118 10.32 0.82 -10.23
CA SER A 118 11.73 0.52 -9.93
C SER A 118 12.25 -0.65 -10.77
N TYR A 119 11.45 -1.70 -10.88
CA TYR A 119 11.81 -2.86 -11.69
C TYR A 119 11.90 -2.52 -13.19
N ALA A 120 10.97 -1.71 -13.72
CA ALA A 120 11.04 -1.23 -15.10
C ALA A 120 12.30 -0.39 -15.37
N LYS A 121 12.74 0.43 -14.40
CA LYS A 121 14.01 1.17 -14.50
C LYS A 121 15.23 0.25 -14.52
N ALA A 122 15.21 -0.82 -13.71
CA ALA A 122 16.26 -1.82 -13.73
C ALA A 122 16.31 -2.57 -15.08
N ARG A 123 15.15 -2.98 -15.62
CA ARG A 123 15.06 -3.63 -16.94
C ARG A 123 15.51 -2.74 -18.10
N ARG A 124 15.41 -1.42 -17.94
CA ARG A 124 15.90 -0.43 -18.93
C ARG A 124 17.37 -0.04 -18.72
N GLY A 125 18.08 -0.64 -17.75
CA GLY A 125 19.47 -0.34 -17.44
C GLY A 125 19.69 0.98 -16.67
N SER A 126 18.62 1.65 -16.20
CA SER A 126 18.76 2.84 -15.33
C SER A 126 19.18 2.48 -13.91
N TYR A 127 18.91 1.28 -13.46
CA TYR A 127 19.38 0.68 -12.21
C TYR A 127 20.06 -0.64 -12.51
N MET A 128 21.05 -1.01 -11.69
CA MET A 128 21.62 -2.36 -11.68
C MET A 128 20.65 -3.30 -10.96
N LEU A 129 20.26 -4.40 -11.61
CA LEU A 129 19.41 -5.42 -11.01
C LEU A 129 20.29 -6.48 -10.33
N LEU A 130 20.05 -6.67 -9.03
CA LEU A 130 20.65 -7.76 -8.25
C LEU A 130 19.55 -8.72 -7.82
N GLU A 131 19.62 -9.96 -8.22
CA GLU A 131 18.60 -10.97 -7.92
C GLU A 131 19.09 -11.94 -6.83
N MET A 132 18.22 -12.18 -5.85
CA MET A 132 18.42 -13.17 -4.80
C MET A 132 17.35 -14.28 -4.94
N PRO A 133 17.55 -15.26 -5.83
CA PRO A 133 16.51 -16.22 -6.21
C PRO A 133 16.23 -17.30 -5.17
N ARG A 134 17.08 -17.44 -4.14
CA ARG A 134 16.96 -18.49 -3.12
C ARG A 134 16.60 -17.90 -1.77
N ARG A 135 15.72 -18.57 -1.05
CA ARG A 135 15.44 -18.23 0.36
C ARG A 135 16.64 -18.62 1.23
N VAL A 136 16.77 -17.92 2.36
CA VAL A 136 17.73 -18.28 3.40
C VAL A 136 17.51 -19.75 3.79
N ASN A 137 18.58 -20.52 3.94
CA ASN A 137 18.58 -21.96 4.24
C ASN A 137 17.87 -22.84 3.17
N ASN A 138 17.69 -22.34 1.94
CA ASN A 138 17.01 -23.05 0.85
C ASN A 138 15.61 -23.59 1.22
N LEU A 139 14.92 -22.95 2.16
CA LEU A 139 13.57 -23.36 2.55
C LEU A 139 12.60 -23.24 1.36
N PRO A 140 11.69 -24.23 1.17
CA PRO A 140 10.71 -24.17 0.11
C PRO A 140 9.75 -23.01 0.31
N LEU A 141 9.17 -22.53 -0.79
CA LEU A 141 8.06 -21.58 -0.74
C LEU A 141 6.83 -22.23 -0.07
N PRO A 142 6.02 -21.49 0.68
CA PRO A 142 4.79 -22.02 1.22
C PRO A 142 3.83 -22.44 0.10
N HIS A 143 3.05 -23.47 0.35
CA HIS A 143 1.99 -23.87 -0.56
C HIS A 143 0.83 -22.88 -0.45
N VAL A 144 0.44 -22.26 -1.58
CA VAL A 144 -0.66 -21.29 -1.64
C VAL A 144 -1.83 -21.92 -2.36
N GLU A 145 -2.95 -21.99 -1.69
CA GLU A 145 -4.21 -22.50 -2.22
C GLU A 145 -5.21 -21.36 -2.42
N LEU A 146 -5.78 -21.27 -3.63
CA LEU A 146 -6.84 -20.32 -3.95
C LEU A 146 -8.19 -20.97 -3.73
N VAL A 147 -9.04 -20.31 -2.94
CA VAL A 147 -10.41 -20.75 -2.70
C VAL A 147 -11.40 -19.78 -3.36
N ASP A 148 -12.20 -20.31 -4.28
CA ASP A 148 -13.26 -19.54 -4.94
C ASP A 148 -14.48 -19.39 -4.03
N MET A 149 -14.66 -18.23 -3.45
CA MET A 149 -15.79 -17.92 -2.58
C MET A 149 -17.15 -17.95 -3.30
N ARG A 150 -17.17 -17.93 -4.63
CA ARG A 150 -18.42 -18.09 -5.41
C ARG A 150 -18.91 -19.53 -5.35
N GLU A 151 -17.98 -20.48 -5.41
CA GLU A 151 -18.30 -21.92 -5.24
C GLU A 151 -18.77 -22.22 -3.80
N GLU A 152 -18.10 -21.65 -2.81
CA GLU A 152 -18.52 -21.74 -1.41
C GLU A 152 -19.98 -21.26 -1.24
N LEU A 153 -20.34 -20.14 -1.87
CA LEU A 153 -21.70 -19.61 -1.85
C LEU A 153 -22.70 -20.55 -2.52
N ARG A 154 -22.34 -21.17 -3.67
CA ARG A 154 -23.18 -22.14 -4.39
C ARG A 154 -23.42 -23.40 -3.56
N LEU A 155 -22.41 -23.81 -2.80
CA LEU A 155 -22.50 -24.93 -1.86
C LEU A 155 -23.24 -24.58 -0.55
N GLY A 156 -23.77 -23.35 -0.44
CA GLY A 156 -24.56 -22.90 0.71
C GLY A 156 -23.75 -22.23 1.81
N ASN A 157 -22.42 -22.14 1.70
CA ASN A 157 -21.60 -21.44 2.67
C ASN A 157 -21.71 -19.93 2.48
N ARG A 158 -22.41 -19.26 3.40
CA ARG A 158 -22.59 -17.81 3.43
C ARG A 158 -21.69 -17.11 4.46
N GLY A 159 -20.81 -17.87 5.10
CA GLY A 159 -19.84 -17.40 6.09
C GLY A 159 -18.72 -16.59 5.48
N ILE A 160 -17.93 -15.96 6.34
CA ILE A 160 -16.72 -15.22 5.89
C ILE A 160 -15.54 -16.16 5.66
N PHE A 161 -15.59 -17.36 6.22
CA PHE A 161 -14.57 -18.38 6.03
C PHE A 161 -15.08 -19.48 5.11
N SER A 162 -14.25 -19.90 4.17
CA SER A 162 -14.47 -21.10 3.38
C SER A 162 -14.39 -22.34 4.25
N ALA A 163 -15.03 -23.41 3.81
CA ALA A 163 -14.93 -24.72 4.50
C ALA A 163 -13.47 -25.16 4.65
N GLN A 164 -12.67 -24.94 3.60
CA GLN A 164 -11.24 -25.24 3.59
C GLN A 164 -10.47 -24.46 4.66
N LEU A 165 -10.66 -23.14 4.77
CA LEU A 165 -9.98 -22.33 5.79
C LEU A 165 -10.41 -22.73 7.19
N GLN A 166 -11.72 -23.02 7.43
CA GLN A 166 -12.20 -23.49 8.71
C GLN A 166 -11.56 -24.83 9.12
N PHE A 167 -11.48 -25.77 8.18
CA PHE A 167 -10.83 -27.05 8.41
C PHE A 167 -9.36 -26.90 8.78
N LYS A 168 -8.61 -26.16 7.95
CA LYS A 168 -7.17 -25.94 8.16
C LYS A 168 -6.85 -25.14 9.43
N LEU A 169 -7.73 -24.21 9.82
CA LEU A 169 -7.57 -23.46 11.06
C LEU A 169 -7.74 -24.35 12.29
N LYS A 170 -8.74 -25.24 12.29
CA LYS A 170 -8.93 -26.24 13.34
C LYS A 170 -7.73 -27.21 13.44
N GLU A 171 -7.31 -27.74 12.30
CA GLU A 171 -6.16 -28.65 12.21
C GLU A 171 -4.87 -28.00 12.75
N CYS A 172 -4.58 -26.75 12.34
CA CYS A 172 -3.42 -25.99 12.79
C CYS A 172 -3.41 -25.81 14.33
N VAL A 173 -4.54 -25.40 14.89
CA VAL A 173 -4.66 -25.19 16.35
C VAL A 173 -4.57 -26.51 17.13
N GLN A 174 -5.17 -27.59 16.63
CA GLN A 174 -5.10 -28.92 17.25
C GLN A 174 -3.66 -29.45 17.30
N ARG A 175 -2.83 -29.13 16.29
CA ARG A 175 -1.40 -29.46 16.29
C ARG A 175 -0.56 -28.57 17.20
N GLY A 176 -1.17 -27.62 17.92
CA GLY A 176 -0.46 -26.66 18.76
C GLY A 176 0.32 -25.60 17.99
N GLU A 177 0.03 -25.44 16.70
CA GLU A 177 0.65 -24.46 15.82
C GLU A 177 -0.08 -23.12 15.85
N GLN A 178 0.44 -22.13 15.13
CA GLN A 178 -0.13 -20.79 15.09
C GLN A 178 -0.62 -20.42 13.71
N ALA A 179 -1.71 -19.67 13.66
CA ALA A 179 -2.28 -19.15 12.43
C ALA A 179 -2.34 -17.62 12.42
N ILE A 180 -2.16 -17.04 11.23
CA ILE A 180 -2.38 -15.62 10.96
C ILE A 180 -3.55 -15.47 9.99
N LEU A 181 -4.57 -14.70 10.37
CA LEU A 181 -5.66 -14.32 9.49
C LEU A 181 -5.47 -12.86 9.06
N PHE A 182 -5.18 -12.70 7.79
CA PHE A 182 -4.93 -11.42 7.18
C PHE A 182 -6.22 -10.83 6.60
N VAL A 183 -6.56 -9.62 7.05
CA VAL A 183 -7.69 -8.84 6.53
C VAL A 183 -7.15 -7.55 5.97
N ASN A 184 -7.41 -7.31 4.70
CA ASN A 184 -6.97 -6.05 4.12
C ASN A 184 -7.96 -4.93 4.44
N ARG A 185 -7.70 -4.20 5.55
CA ARG A 185 -8.48 -3.03 5.94
C ARG A 185 -7.61 -1.77 5.86
N ARG A 186 -7.88 -0.91 4.89
CA ARG A 186 -7.67 0.54 5.00
C ARG A 186 -8.96 1.23 4.61
N GLY A 187 -9.44 2.11 5.45
CA GLY A 187 -10.49 3.10 5.47
C GLY A 187 -11.13 3.61 4.19
N TYR A 188 -11.46 2.72 3.24
CA TYR A 188 -12.21 3.11 2.06
C TYR A 188 -13.65 2.65 2.19
N ALA A 189 -14.56 3.49 1.73
CA ALA A 189 -15.95 3.15 1.59
C ALA A 189 -16.12 1.85 0.79
N PRO A 190 -16.98 0.94 1.19
CA PRO A 190 -17.06 -0.41 0.64
C PRO A 190 -17.50 -0.35 -0.82
N SER A 191 -16.73 -0.98 -1.71
CA SER A 191 -17.22 -1.29 -3.06
C SER A 191 -18.33 -2.34 -2.98
N VAL A 192 -19.26 -2.32 -3.92
CA VAL A 192 -20.33 -3.31 -3.98
C VAL A 192 -19.97 -4.41 -4.95
N GLN A 193 -20.02 -5.64 -4.49
CA GLN A 193 -19.67 -6.82 -5.28
C GLN A 193 -20.81 -7.83 -5.30
N CYS A 194 -21.00 -8.45 -6.45
CA CYS A 194 -21.87 -9.62 -6.58
C CYS A 194 -21.12 -10.85 -6.05
N LEU A 195 -21.69 -11.53 -5.07
CA LEU A 195 -21.10 -12.72 -4.47
C LEU A 195 -21.21 -13.94 -5.40
N ASN A 196 -22.12 -13.93 -6.38
CA ASN A 196 -22.30 -15.05 -7.30
C ASN A 196 -21.28 -15.04 -8.46
N CYS A 197 -21.10 -13.92 -9.15
CA CYS A 197 -20.18 -13.83 -10.29
C CYS A 197 -18.85 -13.13 -9.98
N GLY A 198 -18.68 -12.59 -8.77
CA GLY A 198 -17.46 -11.89 -8.35
C GLY A 198 -17.28 -10.49 -8.96
N LYS A 199 -18.18 -10.02 -9.82
CA LYS A 199 -18.08 -8.69 -10.42
C LYS A 199 -18.48 -7.60 -9.44
N ASN A 200 -17.76 -6.47 -9.51
CA ASN A 200 -18.16 -5.25 -8.81
C ASN A 200 -19.23 -4.52 -9.62
N ILE A 201 -20.10 -3.80 -8.90
CA ILE A 201 -20.96 -2.81 -9.54
C ILE A 201 -20.07 -1.67 -10.05
N GLN A 202 -20.04 -1.50 -11.36
CA GLN A 202 -19.17 -0.53 -12.03
C GLN A 202 -19.96 0.70 -12.47
N CYS A 203 -19.25 1.83 -12.51
CA CYS A 203 -19.79 3.03 -13.12
C CYS A 203 -19.92 2.82 -14.64
N PRO A 204 -21.10 3.04 -15.22
CA PRO A 204 -21.32 2.83 -16.65
C PRO A 204 -20.50 3.78 -17.53
N SER A 205 -20.03 4.91 -16.99
CA SER A 205 -19.23 5.90 -17.74
C SER A 205 -17.73 5.74 -17.56
N CYS A 206 -17.26 5.10 -16.46
CA CYS A 206 -15.84 5.03 -16.10
C CYS A 206 -15.30 3.61 -15.98
N GLU A 207 -16.18 2.60 -16.00
CA GLU A 207 -15.84 1.18 -15.82
C GLU A 207 -15.03 0.86 -14.55
N VAL A 208 -15.08 1.76 -13.56
CA VAL A 208 -14.47 1.57 -12.23
C VAL A 208 -15.52 1.14 -11.22
N ALA A 209 -15.10 0.41 -10.18
CA ALA A 209 -15.99 0.03 -9.10
C ALA A 209 -16.60 1.27 -8.43
N MET A 210 -17.92 1.27 -8.26
CA MET A 210 -18.62 2.31 -7.51
C MET A 210 -18.53 2.05 -6.02
N THR A 211 -18.54 3.13 -5.24
CA THR A 211 -18.42 3.12 -3.80
C THR A 211 -19.78 3.29 -3.16
N PHE A 212 -20.13 2.41 -2.21
CA PHE A 212 -21.37 2.51 -1.46
C PHE A 212 -21.23 3.50 -0.30
N HIS A 213 -22.06 4.52 -0.31
CA HIS A 213 -22.17 5.50 0.76
C HIS A 213 -23.32 5.13 1.70
N ARG A 214 -23.01 4.94 2.98
CA ARG A 214 -24.02 4.53 3.98
C ARG A 214 -24.98 5.64 4.36
N GLU A 215 -24.57 6.89 4.18
CA GLU A 215 -25.35 8.07 4.58
C GLU A 215 -26.59 8.24 3.69
N ASP A 216 -26.44 8.05 2.38
CA ASP A 216 -27.51 8.19 1.39
C ASP A 216 -27.96 6.86 0.76
N GLN A 217 -27.34 5.73 1.16
CA GLN A 217 -27.62 4.37 0.65
C GLN A 217 -27.45 4.25 -0.87
N GLN A 218 -26.54 5.06 -1.47
CA GLN A 218 -26.32 5.13 -2.91
C GLN A 218 -24.90 4.73 -3.30
N LEU A 219 -24.70 4.47 -4.57
CA LEU A 219 -23.43 4.17 -5.20
C LEU A 219 -22.86 5.46 -5.82
N HIS A 220 -21.65 5.83 -5.46
CA HIS A 220 -20.96 6.99 -6.01
C HIS A 220 -19.75 6.59 -6.83
N CYS A 221 -19.61 7.14 -8.03
CA CYS A 221 -18.40 7.07 -8.80
C CYS A 221 -17.49 8.24 -8.46
N HIS A 222 -16.37 7.98 -7.81
CA HIS A 222 -15.39 9.02 -7.44
C HIS A 222 -14.52 9.53 -8.60
N TYR A 223 -14.79 9.07 -9.84
CA TYR A 223 -14.10 9.55 -11.04
C TYR A 223 -14.90 10.56 -11.83
N CYS A 224 -16.22 10.31 -12.00
CA CYS A 224 -17.09 11.20 -12.77
C CYS A 224 -18.20 11.84 -11.94
N GLY A 225 -18.28 11.54 -10.65
CA GLY A 225 -19.32 12.08 -9.76
C GLY A 225 -20.71 11.43 -9.94
N LYS A 226 -20.85 10.44 -10.83
CA LYS A 226 -22.14 9.80 -11.08
C LYS A 226 -22.65 9.08 -9.83
N ILE A 227 -23.93 9.28 -9.53
CA ILE A 227 -24.62 8.65 -8.40
C ILE A 227 -25.70 7.72 -8.98
N GLU A 228 -25.73 6.50 -8.45
CA GLU A 228 -26.68 5.46 -8.86
C GLU A 228 -27.29 4.80 -7.63
N PRO A 229 -28.55 4.36 -7.68
CA PRO A 229 -29.11 3.56 -6.60
C PRO A 229 -28.42 2.20 -6.51
N LEU A 230 -28.40 1.62 -5.31
CA LEU A 230 -27.95 0.24 -5.15
C LEU A 230 -28.90 -0.70 -5.91
N PRO A 231 -28.44 -1.44 -6.92
CA PRO A 231 -29.31 -2.33 -7.68
C PRO A 231 -29.78 -3.49 -6.80
N LYS A 232 -30.99 -3.98 -7.01
CA LYS A 232 -31.55 -5.13 -6.28
C LYS A 232 -30.95 -6.46 -6.75
N THR A 233 -30.53 -6.51 -8.02
CA THR A 233 -29.92 -7.69 -8.66
C THR A 233 -28.66 -7.29 -9.41
N CYS A 234 -27.74 -8.23 -9.59
CA CYS A 234 -26.49 -8.02 -10.31
C CYS A 234 -26.78 -7.69 -11.79
N PRO A 235 -26.26 -6.60 -12.35
CA PRO A 235 -26.45 -6.27 -13.77
C PRO A 235 -25.88 -7.31 -14.72
N GLU A 236 -24.90 -8.12 -14.27
CA GLU A 236 -24.21 -9.10 -15.10
C GLU A 236 -24.83 -10.50 -15.08
N CYS A 237 -25.30 -10.96 -13.90
CA CYS A 237 -25.78 -12.32 -13.74
C CYS A 237 -27.15 -12.44 -13.06
N ALA A 238 -27.86 -11.32 -12.89
CA ALA A 238 -29.18 -11.21 -12.27
C ALA A 238 -29.30 -11.78 -10.83
N SER A 239 -28.18 -12.15 -10.20
CA SER A 239 -28.16 -12.68 -8.83
C SER A 239 -28.59 -11.61 -7.82
N PRO A 240 -29.43 -11.94 -6.81
CA PRO A 240 -29.80 -11.03 -5.73
C PRO A 240 -28.69 -10.86 -4.67
N TYR A 241 -27.60 -11.62 -4.78
CA TYR A 241 -26.50 -11.61 -3.80
C TYR A 241 -25.50 -10.50 -4.07
N ILE A 242 -25.97 -9.25 -3.93
CA ILE A 242 -25.13 -8.05 -4.03
C ILE A 242 -24.92 -7.50 -2.64
N LYS A 243 -23.66 -7.27 -2.26
CA LYS A 243 -23.35 -6.71 -0.93
C LYS A 243 -22.22 -5.70 -1.00
N PRO A 244 -22.28 -4.65 -0.16
CA PRO A 244 -21.09 -3.84 0.14
C PRO A 244 -20.01 -4.73 0.78
N MET A 245 -18.83 -4.77 0.16
CA MET A 245 -17.72 -5.61 0.61
C MET A 245 -16.90 -4.88 1.66
N GLY A 246 -16.82 -5.44 2.83
CA GLY A 246 -15.99 -4.94 3.93
C GLY A 246 -16.16 -5.80 5.17
N VAL A 247 -15.17 -6.63 5.47
CA VAL A 247 -15.12 -7.37 6.74
C VAL A 247 -14.03 -6.72 7.59
N GLY A 248 -14.42 -6.20 8.75
CA GLY A 248 -13.45 -5.67 9.73
C GLY A 248 -12.76 -6.80 10.50
N THR A 249 -11.57 -6.52 11.00
CA THR A 249 -10.80 -7.42 11.88
C THR A 249 -11.61 -7.91 13.07
N GLN A 250 -12.47 -7.06 13.61
CA GLN A 250 -13.37 -7.42 14.72
C GLN A 250 -14.31 -8.56 14.33
N ARG A 251 -14.96 -8.47 13.17
CA ARG A 251 -15.86 -9.53 12.72
C ARG A 251 -15.12 -10.85 12.45
N VAL A 252 -13.89 -10.77 11.91
CA VAL A 252 -13.05 -11.95 11.73
C VAL A 252 -12.69 -12.58 13.07
N GLU A 253 -12.34 -11.77 14.07
CA GLU A 253 -12.07 -12.23 15.44
C GLU A 253 -13.29 -12.92 16.05
N GLU A 254 -14.49 -12.34 15.92
CA GLU A 254 -15.76 -12.90 16.40
C GLU A 254 -16.06 -14.28 15.76
N GLU A 255 -15.86 -14.39 14.45
CA GLU A 255 -16.08 -15.66 13.73
C GLU A 255 -15.02 -16.72 14.11
N VAL A 256 -13.76 -16.33 14.37
CA VAL A 256 -12.75 -17.25 14.90
C VAL A 256 -13.16 -17.76 16.29
N LYS A 257 -13.62 -16.89 17.18
CA LYS A 257 -14.06 -17.26 18.53
C LYS A 257 -15.27 -18.21 18.53
N LYS A 258 -16.18 -18.04 17.56
CA LYS A 258 -17.28 -19.01 17.36
C LYS A 258 -16.78 -20.36 16.88
N LEU A 259 -15.79 -20.36 15.97
CA LEU A 259 -15.22 -21.60 15.42
C LEU A 259 -14.34 -22.35 16.41
N LEU A 260 -13.63 -21.62 17.27
CA LEU A 260 -12.64 -22.08 18.23
C LEU A 260 -12.82 -21.37 19.59
N PRO A 261 -13.85 -21.72 20.37
CA PRO A 261 -14.22 -20.98 21.59
C PRO A 261 -13.13 -21.00 22.67
N ASP A 262 -12.35 -22.09 22.75
CA ASP A 262 -11.33 -22.30 23.79
C ASP A 262 -9.95 -21.75 23.38
N VAL A 263 -9.86 -21.04 22.23
CA VAL A 263 -8.60 -20.56 21.69
C VAL A 263 -8.45 -19.06 21.89
N GLU A 264 -7.33 -18.66 22.46
CA GLU A 264 -7.01 -17.25 22.57
C GLU A 264 -6.66 -16.65 21.21
N VAL A 265 -7.37 -15.58 20.86
CA VAL A 265 -7.19 -14.81 19.62
C VAL A 265 -6.67 -13.43 19.97
N VAL A 266 -5.63 -12.99 19.28
CA VAL A 266 -5.13 -11.61 19.37
C VAL A 266 -5.49 -10.83 18.11
N ARG A 267 -5.95 -9.59 18.29
CA ARG A 267 -6.24 -8.68 17.20
C ARG A 267 -5.22 -7.55 17.15
N VAL A 268 -4.66 -7.32 15.95
CA VAL A 268 -3.61 -6.31 15.71
C VAL A 268 -4.06 -5.40 14.58
N ASP A 269 -4.66 -4.29 14.94
CA ASP A 269 -5.08 -3.22 14.03
C ASP A 269 -4.89 -1.84 14.66
N ALA A 270 -5.20 -0.77 13.92
CA ALA A 270 -5.02 0.60 14.40
C ALA A 270 -5.84 0.91 15.65
N ASP A 271 -7.01 0.28 15.82
CA ASP A 271 -7.91 0.54 16.94
C ASP A 271 -7.42 -0.14 18.23
N THR A 272 -6.83 -1.36 18.11
CA THR A 272 -6.32 -2.13 19.26
C THR A 272 -4.90 -1.76 19.67
N THR A 273 -4.22 -0.97 18.84
CA THR A 273 -2.81 -0.60 19.05
C THR A 273 -2.61 0.84 19.53
N GLN A 274 -3.68 1.53 19.92
CA GLN A 274 -3.59 2.86 20.53
C GLN A 274 -2.88 2.77 21.88
N GLY A 275 -1.82 3.61 22.04
CA GLY A 275 -0.97 3.66 23.24
C GLY A 275 0.41 3.01 23.07
N LYS A 276 1.37 3.51 23.88
CA LYS A 276 2.81 3.20 23.76
C LYS A 276 3.15 1.70 23.88
N HIS A 277 2.28 0.87 24.46
CA HIS A 277 2.51 -0.55 24.77
C HIS A 277 1.47 -1.54 24.24
N GLY A 278 0.34 -1.07 23.70
CA GLY A 278 -0.75 -1.95 23.25
C GLY A 278 -0.32 -2.95 22.17
N HIS A 279 0.35 -2.45 21.15
CA HIS A 279 0.88 -3.27 20.05
C HIS A 279 1.89 -4.33 20.54
N LYS A 280 2.84 -3.94 21.38
CA LYS A 280 3.87 -4.84 21.91
C LYS A 280 3.25 -5.98 22.71
N ARG A 281 2.30 -5.66 23.59
CA ARG A 281 1.65 -6.66 24.46
C ARG A 281 0.92 -7.76 23.66
N GLN A 282 0.19 -7.39 22.60
CA GLN A 282 -0.50 -8.37 21.73
C GLN A 282 0.48 -9.27 20.98
N LEU A 283 1.55 -8.67 20.43
CA LEU A 283 2.58 -9.44 19.74
C LEU A 283 3.35 -10.37 20.68
N ASP A 284 3.63 -9.95 21.91
CA ASP A 284 4.34 -10.77 22.89
C ASP A 284 3.48 -11.97 23.34
N ARG A 285 2.15 -11.80 23.51
CA ARG A 285 1.23 -12.91 23.80
C ARG A 285 1.22 -13.95 22.69
N PHE A 286 1.19 -13.51 21.44
CA PHE A 286 1.25 -14.41 20.28
C PHE A 286 2.63 -15.10 20.20
N ARG A 287 3.73 -14.37 20.36
CA ARG A 287 5.07 -14.94 20.34
C ARG A 287 5.31 -16.00 21.42
N GLN A 288 4.77 -15.79 22.61
CA GLN A 288 4.84 -16.73 23.73
C GLN A 288 3.95 -17.97 23.53
N GLY A 289 3.18 -18.04 22.42
CA GLY A 289 2.27 -19.14 22.15
C GLY A 289 1.00 -19.15 23.03
N LYS A 290 0.76 -18.10 23.83
CA LYS A 290 -0.46 -17.94 24.61
C LYS A 290 -1.66 -17.81 23.69
N ALA A 291 -1.55 -16.97 22.66
CA ALA A 291 -2.54 -16.89 21.61
C ALA A 291 -2.15 -17.77 20.42
N ARG A 292 -3.09 -18.51 19.86
CA ARG A 292 -2.88 -19.41 18.72
C ARG A 292 -3.26 -18.78 17.38
N VAL A 293 -4.19 -17.82 17.39
CA VAL A 293 -4.64 -17.14 16.19
C VAL A 293 -4.38 -15.63 16.30
N MET A 294 -3.77 -15.06 15.29
CA MET A 294 -3.62 -13.62 15.16
C MET A 294 -4.48 -13.13 14.00
N VAL A 295 -5.35 -12.17 14.26
CA VAL A 295 -6.15 -11.46 13.25
C VAL A 295 -5.61 -10.07 13.08
N GLY A 296 -5.35 -9.64 11.85
CA GLY A 296 -4.91 -8.27 11.66
C GLY A 296 -4.84 -7.81 10.22
N THR A 297 -4.40 -6.57 10.05
CA THR A 297 -4.27 -5.91 8.75
C THR A 297 -2.85 -6.03 8.19
N GLN A 298 -2.50 -5.21 7.22
CA GLN A 298 -1.15 -5.14 6.65
C GLN A 298 -0.02 -5.02 7.69
N MET A 299 -0.35 -4.58 8.91
CA MET A 299 0.64 -4.47 10.00
C MET A 299 1.26 -5.81 10.40
N ILE A 300 0.50 -6.91 10.29
CA ILE A 300 0.98 -8.26 10.64
C ILE A 300 1.70 -8.96 9.46
N ALA A 301 1.47 -8.49 8.25
CA ALA A 301 2.16 -9.03 7.06
C ALA A 301 3.62 -8.54 6.96
N LYS A 302 4.06 -7.59 7.81
CA LYS A 302 5.35 -6.91 7.65
C LYS A 302 6.22 -7.00 8.89
N GLY A 303 7.52 -7.22 8.68
CA GLY A 303 8.58 -7.05 9.69
C GLY A 303 8.54 -7.96 10.93
N LEU A 304 7.55 -8.85 11.04
CA LEU A 304 7.40 -9.73 12.18
C LEU A 304 7.82 -11.16 11.81
N ASP A 305 8.54 -11.80 12.70
CA ASP A 305 8.95 -13.20 12.55
C ASP A 305 8.33 -14.05 13.65
N PHE A 306 7.57 -15.07 13.21
CA PHE A 306 6.89 -16.02 14.09
C PHE A 306 7.14 -17.44 13.58
N PRO A 307 8.16 -18.13 14.08
CA PRO A 307 8.54 -19.47 13.60
C PRO A 307 7.44 -20.53 13.73
N SER A 308 6.51 -20.35 14.69
CA SER A 308 5.40 -21.28 14.92
C SER A 308 4.21 -21.10 13.99
N VAL A 309 4.26 -20.10 13.09
CA VAL A 309 3.16 -19.86 12.14
C VAL A 309 3.29 -20.79 10.95
N THR A 310 2.35 -21.69 10.83
CA THR A 310 2.27 -22.67 9.74
C THR A 310 1.10 -22.41 8.80
N LEU A 311 0.07 -21.67 9.26
CA LEU A 311 -1.09 -21.32 8.46
C LEU A 311 -1.24 -19.79 8.32
N VAL A 312 -1.45 -19.32 7.09
CA VAL A 312 -1.86 -17.95 6.80
C VAL A 312 -3.14 -17.98 5.99
N GLY A 313 -4.19 -17.31 6.48
CA GLY A 313 -5.44 -17.12 5.75
C GLY A 313 -5.60 -15.68 5.29
N ALA A 314 -5.66 -15.43 3.98
CA ALA A 314 -6.04 -14.14 3.43
C ALA A 314 -7.57 -14.11 3.25
N VAL A 315 -8.25 -13.41 4.14
CA VAL A 315 -9.70 -13.25 4.12
C VAL A 315 -10.06 -12.06 3.22
N LEU A 316 -10.78 -12.27 2.14
CA LEU A 316 -11.17 -11.25 1.17
C LEU A 316 -9.97 -10.55 0.47
N ALA A 317 -9.24 -11.33 -0.32
CA ALA A 317 -8.12 -10.81 -1.13
C ALA A 317 -8.55 -9.70 -2.12
N ASP A 318 -9.82 -9.69 -2.52
CA ASP A 318 -10.37 -8.78 -3.52
C ASP A 318 -10.51 -7.32 -3.05
N LEU A 319 -10.48 -7.04 -1.76
CA LEU A 319 -10.71 -5.69 -1.26
C LEU A 319 -9.76 -4.65 -1.87
N THR A 320 -8.49 -5.00 -2.04
CA THR A 320 -7.53 -4.09 -2.70
C THR A 320 -7.75 -4.00 -4.19
N LEU A 321 -8.10 -5.11 -4.85
CA LEU A 321 -8.39 -5.11 -6.28
C LEU A 321 -9.55 -4.22 -6.67
N ASN A 322 -10.48 -4.03 -5.75
CA ASN A 322 -11.69 -3.26 -5.98
C ASN A 322 -11.50 -1.75 -5.78
N LEU A 323 -10.32 -1.33 -5.34
CA LEU A 323 -10.02 0.09 -5.21
C LEU A 323 -9.90 0.75 -6.59
N PRO A 324 -10.45 1.95 -6.77
CA PRO A 324 -10.33 2.72 -8.00
C PRO A 324 -8.92 3.37 -8.10
N ASP A 325 -7.89 2.56 -8.19
CA ASP A 325 -6.49 3.00 -8.35
C ASP A 325 -5.79 2.02 -9.31
N PHE A 326 -5.06 2.54 -10.28
CA PHE A 326 -4.32 1.73 -11.24
C PHE A 326 -3.29 0.79 -10.58
N ARG A 327 -2.87 1.08 -9.35
CA ARG A 327 -1.95 0.27 -8.53
C ARG A 327 -2.65 -0.84 -7.76
N SER A 328 -3.96 -0.98 -7.87
CA SER A 328 -4.74 -1.94 -7.06
C SER A 328 -4.29 -3.38 -7.27
N ALA A 329 -3.98 -3.77 -8.51
CA ALA A 329 -3.46 -5.09 -8.83
C ALA A 329 -2.06 -5.31 -8.27
N GLU A 330 -1.15 -4.33 -8.41
CA GLU A 330 0.20 -4.36 -7.85
C GLU A 330 0.18 -4.49 -6.33
N ARG A 331 -0.64 -3.69 -5.66
CA ARG A 331 -0.80 -3.76 -4.19
C ARG A 331 -1.36 -5.10 -3.73
N THR A 332 -2.30 -5.67 -4.48
CA THR A 332 -2.87 -6.99 -4.14
C THR A 332 -1.81 -8.07 -4.27
N PHE A 333 -1.07 -8.09 -5.37
CA PHE A 333 0.04 -9.01 -5.57
C PHE A 333 1.06 -8.90 -4.42
N GLN A 334 1.53 -7.69 -4.13
CA GLN A 334 2.52 -7.42 -3.07
C GLN A 334 2.03 -7.90 -1.70
N LEU A 335 0.79 -7.59 -1.34
CA LEU A 335 0.20 -7.97 -0.06
C LEU A 335 0.06 -9.48 0.10
N LEU A 336 -0.44 -10.16 -0.92
CA LEU A 336 -0.63 -11.61 -0.87
C LEU A 336 0.69 -12.34 -0.83
N THR A 337 1.69 -11.90 -1.61
CA THR A 337 3.04 -12.47 -1.61
C THR A 337 3.74 -12.24 -0.26
N GLN A 338 3.61 -11.04 0.32
CA GLN A 338 4.16 -10.76 1.66
C GLN A 338 3.47 -11.58 2.76
N ALA A 339 2.14 -11.71 2.70
CA ALA A 339 1.40 -12.55 3.63
C ALA A 339 1.81 -14.03 3.50
N ALA A 340 1.93 -14.53 2.28
CA ALA A 340 2.43 -15.87 2.01
C ALA A 340 3.82 -16.08 2.60
N GLY A 341 4.72 -15.12 2.47
CA GLY A 341 6.07 -15.17 3.03
C GLY A 341 6.13 -15.25 4.56
N ARG A 342 5.00 -15.15 5.29
CA ARG A 342 4.94 -15.35 6.75
C ARG A 342 4.75 -16.80 7.15
N ALA A 343 4.21 -17.65 6.29
CA ALA A 343 4.04 -19.05 6.57
C ALA A 343 5.35 -19.84 6.33
N GLY A 344 5.62 -20.83 7.19
CA GLY A 344 6.70 -21.78 6.98
C GLY A 344 8.10 -21.19 7.02
N ARG A 345 8.42 -20.41 8.04
CA ARG A 345 9.80 -19.92 8.29
C ARG A 345 10.62 -20.87 9.16
N SER A 346 10.01 -21.92 9.65
CA SER A 346 10.68 -23.04 10.33
C SER A 346 10.87 -24.22 9.36
N GLN A 347 11.31 -25.36 9.89
CA GLN A 347 11.45 -26.60 9.11
C GLN A 347 10.11 -27.18 8.60
N ARG A 348 8.97 -26.69 9.09
CA ARG A 348 7.63 -27.12 8.65
C ARG A 348 7.19 -26.31 7.44
N GLN A 349 6.66 -26.98 6.44
CA GLN A 349 6.10 -26.32 5.26
C GLN A 349 4.88 -25.47 5.65
N GLY A 350 4.92 -24.19 5.29
CA GLY A 350 3.79 -23.28 5.51
C GLY A 350 2.67 -23.50 4.51
N GLN A 351 1.43 -23.31 4.97
CA GLN A 351 0.23 -23.31 4.13
C GLN A 351 -0.39 -21.91 4.10
N VAL A 352 -0.87 -21.52 2.93
CA VAL A 352 -1.54 -20.23 2.74
C VAL A 352 -2.86 -20.47 2.03
N ILE A 353 -3.94 -19.95 2.58
CA ILE A 353 -5.26 -20.03 1.96
C ILE A 353 -5.67 -18.61 1.59
N VAL A 354 -5.91 -18.39 0.31
CA VAL A 354 -6.37 -17.10 -0.22
C VAL A 354 -7.82 -17.23 -0.65
N GLN A 355 -8.73 -16.64 0.09
CA GLN A 355 -10.15 -16.57 -0.23
C GLN A 355 -10.42 -15.40 -1.17
N THR A 356 -11.03 -15.66 -2.31
CA THR A 356 -11.26 -14.66 -3.34
C THR A 356 -12.55 -14.92 -4.13
N TYR A 357 -13.20 -13.85 -4.58
CA TYR A 357 -14.29 -13.91 -5.57
C TYR A 357 -13.79 -13.76 -7.02
N LYS A 358 -12.45 -13.58 -7.20
CA LYS A 358 -11.81 -13.36 -8.50
C LYS A 358 -10.58 -14.25 -8.68
N PRO A 359 -10.70 -15.59 -8.55
CA PRO A 359 -9.55 -16.49 -8.65
C PRO A 359 -8.84 -16.40 -10.02
N GLU A 360 -9.55 -15.96 -11.04
CA GLU A 360 -9.02 -15.82 -12.39
C GLU A 360 -8.14 -14.58 -12.59
N HIS A 361 -8.13 -13.65 -11.62
CA HIS A 361 -7.40 -12.40 -11.79
C HIS A 361 -5.88 -12.64 -11.79
N TYR A 362 -5.18 -12.11 -12.79
CA TYR A 362 -3.74 -12.36 -12.99
C TYR A 362 -2.87 -12.03 -11.76
N ALA A 363 -3.19 -10.96 -11.01
CA ALA A 363 -2.43 -10.60 -9.81
C ALA A 363 -2.61 -11.62 -8.67
N ILE A 364 -3.79 -12.27 -8.56
CA ILE A 364 -4.06 -13.33 -7.59
C ILE A 364 -3.37 -14.62 -8.03
N LYS A 365 -3.47 -15.00 -9.31
CA LYS A 365 -2.77 -16.18 -9.84
C LYS A 365 -1.26 -16.09 -9.66
N ALA A 366 -0.67 -14.96 -10.04
CA ALA A 366 0.76 -14.73 -9.87
C ALA A 366 1.20 -14.69 -8.39
N ALA A 367 0.35 -14.17 -7.49
CA ALA A 367 0.63 -14.20 -6.06
C ALA A 367 0.56 -15.64 -5.48
N ALA A 368 -0.31 -16.48 -6.00
CA ALA A 368 -0.40 -17.89 -5.59
C ALA A 368 0.85 -18.69 -5.99
N THR A 369 1.41 -18.43 -7.16
CA THR A 369 2.67 -19.02 -7.61
C THR A 369 3.89 -18.27 -7.10
N GLN A 370 3.69 -17.09 -6.48
CA GLN A 370 4.74 -16.16 -6.05
C GLN A 370 5.68 -15.75 -7.21
N ASP A 371 5.12 -15.72 -8.43
CA ASP A 371 5.85 -15.35 -9.66
C ASP A 371 5.70 -13.84 -9.95
N TYR A 372 6.73 -13.08 -9.54
CA TYR A 372 6.79 -11.65 -9.82
C TYR A 372 6.93 -11.34 -11.31
N LEU A 373 7.63 -12.18 -12.08
CA LEU A 373 7.87 -11.91 -13.49
C LEU A 373 6.60 -12.06 -14.32
N ASP A 374 5.78 -13.06 -14.00
CA ASP A 374 4.48 -13.24 -14.66
C ASP A 374 3.55 -12.08 -14.33
N PHE A 375 3.47 -11.68 -13.06
CA PHE A 375 2.74 -10.46 -12.67
C PHE A 375 3.22 -9.22 -13.42
N PHE A 376 4.55 -8.99 -13.44
CA PHE A 376 5.16 -7.81 -14.07
C PHE A 376 4.81 -7.72 -15.57
N LYS A 377 4.93 -8.81 -16.32
CA LYS A 377 4.63 -8.83 -17.76
C LYS A 377 3.22 -8.31 -18.05
N VAL A 378 2.23 -8.86 -17.35
CA VAL A 378 0.83 -8.50 -17.58
C VAL A 378 0.53 -7.07 -17.14
N GLU A 379 0.97 -6.69 -15.94
CA GLU A 379 0.72 -5.35 -15.39
C GLU A 379 1.43 -4.27 -16.20
N PHE A 380 2.66 -4.51 -16.63
CA PHE A 380 3.44 -3.57 -17.42
C PHE A 380 2.75 -3.22 -18.75
N GLU A 381 2.23 -4.23 -19.48
CA GLU A 381 1.48 -4.01 -20.72
C GLU A 381 0.15 -3.28 -20.47
N LYS A 382 -0.55 -3.57 -19.37
CA LYS A 382 -1.76 -2.83 -18.99
C LYS A 382 -1.45 -1.36 -18.72
N ARG A 383 -0.37 -1.07 -17.99
CA ARG A 383 0.04 0.33 -17.72
C ARG A 383 0.49 1.05 -18.98
N LYS A 384 1.16 0.37 -19.91
CA LYS A 384 1.52 0.93 -21.20
C LYS A 384 0.28 1.35 -21.99
N ARG A 385 -0.71 0.47 -22.11
CA ARG A 385 -1.98 0.78 -22.82
C ARG A 385 -2.76 1.90 -22.12
N GLY A 386 -2.79 1.90 -20.80
CA GLY A 386 -3.47 2.91 -19.98
C GLY A 386 -2.70 4.21 -19.82
N LEU A 387 -1.48 4.30 -20.34
CA LEU A 387 -0.58 5.44 -20.12
C LEU A 387 -0.46 5.81 -18.63
N TYR A 388 -0.08 4.80 -17.81
CA TYR A 388 0.22 4.97 -16.39
C TYR A 388 1.73 4.88 -16.10
N PRO A 389 2.21 5.32 -14.94
CA PRO A 389 3.60 5.11 -14.55
C PRO A 389 4.04 3.64 -14.71
N PRO A 390 5.20 3.34 -15.31
CA PRO A 390 6.36 4.19 -15.57
C PRO A 390 6.39 4.90 -16.95
N PHE A 391 5.31 4.95 -17.68
CA PHE A 391 5.26 5.59 -19.01
C PHE A 391 4.92 7.08 -18.93
N THR A 392 4.24 7.47 -17.86
CA THR A 392 3.82 8.86 -17.60
C THR A 392 4.03 9.21 -16.14
N LYS A 393 4.00 10.50 -15.85
CA LYS A 393 3.78 11.05 -14.50
C LYS A 393 2.33 11.45 -14.37
N LEU A 394 1.72 11.11 -13.24
CA LEU A 394 0.41 11.64 -12.86
C LEU A 394 0.64 12.90 -12.05
N VAL A 395 0.06 13.99 -12.46
CA VAL A 395 0.19 15.30 -11.79
C VAL A 395 -1.18 15.77 -11.40
N ARG A 396 -1.31 16.20 -10.14
CA ARG A 396 -2.57 16.68 -9.57
C ARG A 396 -2.35 17.98 -8.81
N PHE A 397 -3.11 19.03 -9.15
CA PHE A 397 -3.35 20.12 -8.24
C PHE A 397 -4.58 19.79 -7.41
N LEU A 398 -4.43 19.72 -6.10
CA LEU A 398 -5.51 19.52 -5.16
C LEU A 398 -5.82 20.84 -4.49
N VAL A 399 -7.04 21.33 -4.71
CA VAL A 399 -7.56 22.58 -4.14
C VAL A 399 -8.50 22.25 -2.99
N ARG A 400 -8.30 22.88 -1.84
CA ARG A 400 -9.18 22.75 -0.67
C ARG A 400 -9.77 24.09 -0.30
N ASP A 401 -11.08 24.10 0.02
CA ASP A 401 -11.79 25.31 0.45
C ASP A 401 -12.95 24.94 1.39
N ASP A 402 -13.44 25.92 2.12
CA ASP A 402 -14.62 25.76 3.00
C ASP A 402 -15.92 25.67 2.19
N SER A 403 -15.90 26.15 0.93
CA SER A 403 -17.00 26.09 -0.02
C SER A 403 -16.62 25.30 -1.25
N LEU A 404 -17.54 24.43 -1.71
CA LEU A 404 -17.34 23.65 -2.95
C LEU A 404 -17.22 24.58 -4.18
N ASP A 405 -18.04 25.61 -4.25
CA ASP A 405 -18.03 26.53 -5.40
C ASP A 405 -16.71 27.31 -5.46
N LYS A 406 -16.17 27.74 -4.32
CA LYS A 406 -14.84 28.37 -4.28
C LYS A 406 -13.75 27.40 -4.67
N ALA A 407 -13.80 26.14 -4.21
CA ALA A 407 -12.82 25.11 -4.61
C ALA A 407 -12.85 24.88 -6.13
N ARG A 408 -14.04 24.75 -6.72
CA ARG A 408 -14.22 24.61 -8.18
C ARG A 408 -13.77 25.85 -8.94
N GLN A 409 -14.11 27.06 -8.46
CA GLN A 409 -13.67 28.30 -9.12
C GLN A 409 -12.14 28.40 -9.15
N LYS A 410 -11.46 28.07 -8.05
CA LYS A 410 -10.00 28.06 -7.98
C LYS A 410 -9.39 27.00 -8.91
N SER A 411 -9.93 25.77 -8.93
CA SER A 411 -9.44 24.71 -9.83
C SER A 411 -9.68 25.06 -11.30
N GLY A 412 -10.82 25.70 -11.62
CA GLY A 412 -11.10 26.19 -12.96
C GLY A 412 -10.11 27.28 -13.42
N LYS A 413 -9.73 28.22 -12.55
CA LYS A 413 -8.69 29.21 -12.85
C LYS A 413 -7.35 28.53 -13.16
N LEU A 414 -6.92 27.58 -12.33
CA LEU A 414 -5.71 26.79 -12.57
C LEU A 414 -5.75 26.07 -13.92
N LEU A 415 -6.86 25.42 -14.26
CA LEU A 415 -7.01 24.75 -15.55
C LEU A 415 -6.86 25.72 -16.72
N ILE A 416 -7.46 26.92 -16.64
CA ILE A 416 -7.34 27.95 -17.68
C ILE A 416 -5.89 28.40 -17.84
N GLU A 417 -5.19 28.66 -16.75
CA GLU A 417 -3.78 29.08 -16.77
C GLU A 417 -2.88 27.99 -17.37
N ILE A 418 -3.06 26.73 -16.96
CA ILE A 418 -2.30 25.60 -17.51
C ILE A 418 -2.57 25.46 -19.02
N ARG A 419 -3.83 25.57 -19.46
CA ARG A 419 -4.18 25.48 -20.89
C ARG A 419 -3.56 26.63 -21.70
N LYS A 420 -3.57 27.86 -21.18
CA LYS A 420 -2.90 29.00 -21.83
C LYS A 420 -1.39 28.76 -21.94
N ALA A 421 -0.76 28.27 -20.88
CA ALA A 421 0.67 27.97 -20.90
C ALA A 421 1.02 26.89 -21.94
N LEU A 422 0.19 25.85 -22.05
CA LEU A 422 0.33 24.79 -23.06
C LEU A 422 0.12 25.30 -24.49
N GLN A 423 -0.78 26.26 -24.70
CA GLN A 423 -0.98 26.90 -26.01
C GLN A 423 0.23 27.74 -26.42
N ASN A 424 0.80 28.46 -25.46
CA ASN A 424 1.97 29.35 -25.70
C ASN A 424 3.30 28.57 -25.84
N ASN A 425 3.33 27.29 -25.41
CA ASN A 425 4.52 26.44 -25.43
C ASN A 425 4.26 25.12 -26.15
N PRO A 426 4.38 25.04 -27.47
CA PRO A 426 4.12 23.83 -28.25
C PRO A 426 4.92 22.60 -27.79
N GLY A 427 6.13 22.80 -27.25
CA GLY A 427 6.95 21.75 -26.65
C GLY A 427 6.25 21.08 -25.47
N TRP A 428 5.74 21.87 -24.53
CA TRP A 428 5.01 21.38 -23.37
C TRP A 428 3.70 20.66 -23.74
N LYS A 429 3.01 21.18 -24.78
CA LYS A 429 1.79 20.55 -25.29
C LYS A 429 2.03 19.13 -25.77
N LYS A 430 3.19 18.80 -26.33
CA LYS A 430 3.57 17.45 -26.76
C LYS A 430 3.84 16.52 -25.57
N GLU A 431 4.20 17.09 -24.41
CA GLU A 431 4.47 16.32 -23.18
C GLU A 431 3.18 15.94 -22.44
N VAL A 432 2.13 16.74 -22.56
CA VAL A 432 0.88 16.57 -21.81
C VAL A 432 -0.12 15.76 -22.63
N ILE A 433 -0.47 14.57 -22.16
CA ILE A 433 -1.45 13.69 -22.82
C ILE A 433 -2.84 14.24 -22.65
N PHE A 434 -3.19 14.67 -21.44
CA PHE A 434 -4.43 15.38 -21.16
C PHE A 434 -4.33 16.21 -19.87
N VAL A 435 -5.17 17.22 -19.78
CA VAL A 435 -5.43 17.98 -18.55
C VAL A 435 -6.93 18.21 -18.41
N ARG A 436 -7.46 17.95 -17.22
CA ARG A 436 -8.89 18.13 -16.91
C ARG A 436 -9.10 18.57 -15.47
N GLU A 437 -10.21 19.25 -15.25
CA GLU A 437 -10.74 19.49 -13.93
C GLU A 437 -11.71 18.36 -13.56
N ASP A 438 -11.63 17.92 -12.34
CA ASP A 438 -12.54 16.91 -11.76
C ASP A 438 -12.83 17.26 -10.29
N GLU A 439 -13.91 16.73 -9.77
CA GLU A 439 -14.08 16.63 -8.34
C GLU A 439 -13.06 15.64 -7.76
N ALA A 440 -12.50 15.95 -6.60
CA ALA A 440 -11.66 14.98 -5.93
C ALA A 440 -12.53 13.76 -5.52
N PRO A 441 -12.00 12.52 -5.62
CA PRO A 441 -12.76 11.30 -5.27
C PRO A 441 -13.35 11.31 -3.85
N ILE A 442 -12.69 11.98 -2.93
CA ILE A 442 -13.25 12.34 -1.62
C ILE A 442 -13.56 13.81 -1.67
N ARG A 443 -14.84 14.15 -1.88
CA ARG A 443 -15.32 15.52 -2.08
C ARG A 443 -15.13 16.42 -0.87
N ARG A 444 -15.25 15.88 0.34
CA ARG A 444 -15.08 16.63 1.61
C ARG A 444 -14.24 15.83 2.59
N LEU A 445 -13.21 16.45 3.14
CA LEU A 445 -12.32 15.83 4.11
C LEU A 445 -11.97 16.87 5.22
N MET A 446 -12.12 16.48 6.48
CA MET A 446 -11.86 17.34 7.64
C MET A 446 -12.59 18.69 7.53
N GLY A 447 -13.87 18.65 7.10
CA GLY A 447 -14.71 19.85 6.98
C GLY A 447 -14.50 20.64 5.69
N ARG A 448 -13.43 20.42 4.91
CA ARG A 448 -13.09 21.17 3.69
C ARG A 448 -13.47 20.44 2.41
N TYR A 449 -14.01 21.17 1.45
CA TYR A 449 -14.32 20.66 0.11
C TYR A 449 -13.05 20.59 -0.74
N ARG A 450 -13.04 19.67 -1.71
CA ARG A 450 -11.88 19.34 -2.54
C ARG A 450 -12.26 19.33 -4.01
N ALA A 451 -11.53 20.09 -4.83
CA ALA A 451 -11.55 20.03 -6.28
C ALA A 451 -10.12 19.74 -6.80
N GLN A 452 -9.97 19.29 -8.02
CA GLN A 452 -8.66 18.95 -8.54
C GLN A 452 -8.52 19.27 -10.03
N VAL A 453 -7.31 19.66 -10.44
CA VAL A 453 -6.86 19.60 -11.83
C VAL A 453 -5.94 18.40 -11.95
N PHE A 454 -6.30 17.46 -12.80
CA PHE A 454 -5.56 16.21 -13.02
C PHE A 454 -5.00 16.15 -14.43
N MET A 455 -3.75 15.72 -14.55
CA MET A 455 -3.08 15.59 -15.85
C MET A 455 -2.17 14.36 -15.90
N LYS A 456 -1.95 13.85 -17.12
CA LYS A 456 -0.92 12.87 -17.46
C LYS A 456 0.15 13.54 -18.30
N VAL A 457 1.39 13.45 -17.84
CA VAL A 457 2.57 14.02 -18.48
C VAL A 457 3.50 12.87 -18.86
N LEU A 458 4.03 12.87 -20.07
CA LEU A 458 5.01 11.87 -20.50
C LEU A 458 6.21 11.87 -19.56
N GLU A 459 6.76 10.69 -19.28
CA GLU A 459 7.99 10.58 -18.50
C GLU A 459 9.14 11.17 -19.28
N GLN A 460 9.80 12.18 -18.71
CA GLN A 460 10.90 12.91 -19.33
C GLN A 460 12.14 12.92 -18.44
N LYS A 461 13.29 13.28 -19.05
CA LYS A 461 14.50 13.57 -18.29
C LYS A 461 14.26 14.81 -17.41
N GLU A 462 14.65 14.75 -16.17
CA GLU A 462 14.60 15.89 -15.25
C GLU A 462 15.92 16.70 -15.35
N PRO A 463 15.85 18.01 -15.10
CA PRO A 463 14.66 18.81 -14.79
C PRO A 463 13.79 19.12 -16.02
N SER A 464 12.44 19.05 -15.85
CA SER A 464 11.48 19.44 -16.88
C SER A 464 11.06 20.90 -16.67
N PRO A 465 11.21 21.79 -17.68
CA PRO A 465 10.74 23.18 -17.58
C PRO A 465 9.24 23.29 -17.30
N PHE A 466 8.44 22.37 -17.83
CA PHE A 466 7.00 22.33 -17.54
C PHE A 466 6.73 22.01 -16.07
N MET A 467 7.46 21.07 -15.48
CA MET A 467 7.30 20.77 -14.05
C MET A 467 7.74 21.94 -13.16
N ALA A 468 8.79 22.66 -13.54
CA ALA A 468 9.20 23.88 -12.85
C ALA A 468 8.10 24.95 -12.91
N TYR A 469 7.48 25.16 -14.08
CA TYR A 469 6.33 26.06 -14.24
C TYR A 469 5.15 25.66 -13.34
N LEU A 470 4.83 24.35 -13.23
CA LEU A 470 3.74 23.88 -12.35
C LEU A 470 4.05 24.13 -10.87
N THR A 471 5.32 24.05 -10.47
CA THR A 471 5.75 24.37 -9.11
C THR A 471 5.58 25.86 -8.82
N ASP A 472 6.04 26.71 -9.72
CA ASP A 472 5.84 28.16 -9.63
C ASP A 472 4.34 28.54 -9.62
N LEU A 473 3.54 27.87 -10.44
CA LEU A 473 2.09 28.05 -10.45
C LEU A 473 1.45 27.72 -9.11
N GLN A 474 1.92 26.65 -8.44
CA GLN A 474 1.45 26.33 -7.08
C GLN A 474 1.82 27.44 -6.09
N GLU A 475 3.06 27.93 -6.11
CA GLU A 475 3.57 28.93 -5.16
C GLU A 475 2.83 30.26 -5.25
N ARG A 476 2.44 30.69 -6.47
CA ARG A 476 1.66 31.91 -6.68
C ARG A 476 0.16 31.73 -6.65
N SER A 477 -0.33 30.49 -6.46
CA SER A 477 -1.76 30.21 -6.35
C SER A 477 -2.31 30.62 -4.98
N GLU A 478 -3.45 31.30 -4.96
CA GLU A 478 -4.12 31.71 -3.73
C GLU A 478 -4.81 30.54 -3.04
N GLY A 479 -4.67 30.47 -1.70
CA GLY A 479 -5.35 29.53 -0.85
C GLY A 479 -4.64 28.18 -0.71
N ASP A 480 -5.37 27.14 -0.29
CA ASP A 480 -4.83 25.81 -0.05
C ASP A 480 -4.78 24.99 -1.35
N VAL A 481 -3.73 25.20 -2.13
CA VAL A 481 -3.45 24.48 -3.37
C VAL A 481 -2.20 23.65 -3.20
N THR A 482 -2.28 22.36 -3.49
CA THR A 482 -1.15 21.42 -3.37
C THR A 482 -0.88 20.73 -4.68
N LEU A 483 0.34 20.87 -5.23
CA LEU A 483 0.83 20.09 -6.36
C LEU A 483 1.32 18.72 -5.89
N GLN A 484 0.86 17.68 -6.53
CA GLN A 484 1.25 16.30 -6.23
C GLN A 484 1.67 15.60 -7.52
N VAL A 485 2.86 15.01 -7.49
CA VAL A 485 3.39 14.20 -8.60
C VAL A 485 3.36 12.73 -8.19
N ASN A 486 2.70 11.90 -8.99
CA ASN A 486 2.45 10.49 -8.69
C ASN A 486 1.83 10.30 -7.29
N PRO A 487 0.68 10.96 -7.00
CA PRO A 487 0.08 10.93 -5.67
C PRO A 487 -0.09 9.48 -5.18
N PRO A 488 0.02 9.22 -3.87
CA PRO A 488 -0.05 7.87 -3.30
C PRO A 488 -1.42 7.22 -3.48
N SER A 489 -2.45 8.03 -3.62
CA SER A 489 -3.81 7.60 -3.95
C SER A 489 -4.44 8.57 -4.93
N LEU A 490 -5.22 8.05 -5.86
CA LEU A 490 -6.09 8.85 -6.72
C LEU A 490 -7.42 9.17 -6.04
N ALA A 491 -7.70 8.56 -4.91
CA ALA A 491 -8.90 8.80 -4.10
C ALA A 491 -8.70 9.89 -3.04
#